data_bb7e96908ea82f97e4b7ce6a974c0eb5
#
_entry.id   bb7e96908ea82f97e4b7ce6a974c0eb5
#
_cell.length_a   1.000
_cell.length_b   1.000
_cell.length_c   1.000
_cell.angle_alpha   90.00
_cell.angle_beta   90.00
_cell.angle_gamma   90.00
#
_symmetry.space_group_name_H-M   'P 1'
#
loop_
_entity.id
_entity.type
_entity.pdbx_description
1 polymer ?
#
loop_
_entity_poly.entity_id
_entity_poly.type
_entity_poly.pdbx_seq_one_letter_code
_entity_poly.pdbx_strand_id
1 'polypeptide(L)'
;WFGARYSDRAGLGDWTVNPEKFPNGLEELIDRVHALGMDFGLWVEPESVNPDSDLYRAHPDWIHKLDGREPLTQRNQYLLDFGKPEVERFALDMLRGLLNTYAIRYLKWDMNRAMTDVCESLTPFARERHVLALYRILDALEKEFPDVDIEACSGGGARVDLGMAKRTAQFWVSDNTDPFDRLFIQEGYTLMYAPMMMSCWVTDTPADGRRRGRADWRYKFHAAMGGTPGVGA
;
A
#
# COMPACT_ATOMS: atom_id res chain seq x y z
N TRP A 1 -9.77 0.54 8.97
CA TRP A 1 -9.65 1.57 9.98
C TRP A 1 -10.37 2.87 9.60
N PHE A 2 -10.62 3.12 8.33
CA PHE A 2 -11.06 4.41 7.77
C PHE A 2 -12.45 4.35 7.13
N GLY A 3 -13.09 5.52 6.97
CA GLY A 3 -14.32 5.77 6.24
C GLY A 3 -15.42 4.72 6.48
N ALA A 4 -16.32 4.57 5.55
CA ALA A 4 -17.33 3.50 5.57
C ALA A 4 -16.81 2.17 5.02
N ARG A 5 -15.54 1.83 5.29
CA ARG A 5 -14.87 0.61 4.79
C ARG A 5 -15.25 -0.62 5.59
N TYR A 6 -16.39 -1.21 5.29
CA TYR A 6 -16.86 -2.49 5.85
C TYR A 6 -16.63 -3.67 4.89
N SER A 7 -16.28 -3.37 3.64
CA SER A 7 -15.91 -4.34 2.61
C SER A 7 -14.91 -3.70 1.63
N ASP A 8 -14.46 -4.44 0.63
CA ASP A 8 -13.60 -3.96 -0.45
C ASP A 8 -14.33 -3.09 -1.49
N ARG A 9 -15.66 -2.90 -1.34
CA ARG A 9 -16.50 -2.21 -2.32
C ARG A 9 -16.77 -0.74 -2.00
N ALA A 10 -16.50 -0.31 -0.77
CA ALA A 10 -16.82 1.05 -0.31
C ALA A 10 -15.72 1.66 0.55
N GLY A 11 -15.70 2.99 0.62
CA GLY A 11 -14.93 3.78 1.56
C GLY A 11 -13.46 3.98 1.22
N LEU A 12 -12.90 3.33 0.18
CA LEU A 12 -11.53 3.60 -0.23
C LEU A 12 -11.45 5.02 -0.82
N GLY A 13 -10.53 5.82 -0.30
CA GLY A 13 -10.40 7.26 -0.57
C GLY A 13 -10.82 8.15 0.61
N ASP A 14 -11.69 7.65 1.49
CA ASP A 14 -12.21 8.37 2.66
C ASP A 14 -11.32 8.11 3.88
N TRP A 15 -10.15 8.76 3.94
CA TRP A 15 -9.08 8.48 4.90
C TRP A 15 -9.30 9.09 6.29
N THR A 16 -10.53 9.13 6.74
CA THR A 16 -10.90 9.53 8.10
C THR A 16 -11.13 8.31 8.97
N VAL A 17 -10.71 8.35 10.23
CA VAL A 17 -10.90 7.23 11.16
C VAL A 17 -12.39 6.89 11.28
N ASN A 18 -12.72 5.61 11.16
CA ASN A 18 -14.10 5.14 11.29
C ASN A 18 -14.55 5.17 12.76
N PRO A 19 -15.52 6.03 13.13
CA PRO A 19 -15.92 6.22 14.52
C PRO A 19 -16.67 5.03 15.13
N GLU A 20 -17.23 4.15 14.30
CA GLU A 20 -17.89 2.91 14.81
C GLU A 20 -16.85 1.86 15.20
N LYS A 21 -15.73 1.77 14.44
CA LYS A 21 -14.63 0.85 14.74
C LYS A 21 -13.71 1.38 15.81
N PHE A 22 -13.50 2.69 15.81
CA PHE A 22 -12.59 3.40 16.72
C PHE A 22 -13.30 4.62 17.31
N PRO A 23 -14.21 4.42 18.27
CA PRO A 23 -15.02 5.50 18.83
C PRO A 23 -14.19 6.56 19.56
N ASN A 24 -12.99 6.21 20.01
CA ASN A 24 -12.04 7.10 20.68
C ASN A 24 -10.85 7.49 19.78
N GLY A 25 -10.95 7.33 18.44
CA GLY A 25 -9.81 7.52 17.55
C GLY A 25 -8.83 6.35 17.56
N LEU A 26 -7.63 6.55 16.98
CA LEU A 26 -6.57 5.53 16.95
C LEU A 26 -5.62 5.64 18.15
N GLU A 27 -5.70 6.68 18.94
CA GLU A 27 -4.76 7.01 20.00
C GLU A 27 -4.66 5.89 21.04
N GLU A 28 -5.79 5.37 21.51
CA GLU A 28 -5.81 4.29 22.51
C GLU A 28 -5.09 3.02 22.00
N LEU A 29 -5.27 2.68 20.70
CA LEU A 29 -4.57 1.56 20.08
C LEU A 29 -3.07 1.82 19.97
N ILE A 30 -2.70 3.02 19.52
CA ILE A 30 -1.30 3.44 19.37
C ILE A 30 -0.59 3.41 20.74
N ASP A 31 -1.21 3.96 21.76
CA ASP A 31 -0.64 3.98 23.13
C ASP A 31 -0.43 2.55 23.67
N ARG A 32 -1.34 1.64 23.39
CA ARG A 32 -1.18 0.22 23.77
C ARG A 32 -0.03 -0.46 23.05
N VAL A 33 0.15 -0.17 21.75
CA VAL A 33 1.27 -0.70 20.96
C VAL A 33 2.59 -0.17 21.52
N HIS A 34 2.68 1.15 21.78
CA HIS A 34 3.86 1.77 22.35
C HIS A 34 4.15 1.25 23.78
N ALA A 35 3.14 1.00 24.60
CA ALA A 35 3.32 0.42 25.93
C ALA A 35 3.93 -0.99 25.90
N LEU A 36 3.83 -1.69 24.77
CA LEU A 36 4.51 -2.97 24.52
C LEU A 36 5.94 -2.81 23.98
N GLY A 37 6.44 -1.59 23.83
CA GLY A 37 7.76 -1.29 23.26
C GLY A 37 7.84 -1.46 21.75
N MET A 38 6.70 -1.39 21.04
CA MET A 38 6.60 -1.51 19.58
C MET A 38 6.22 -0.18 18.95
N ASP A 39 6.62 0.03 17.71
CA ASP A 39 6.14 1.12 16.89
C ASP A 39 4.82 0.76 16.19
N PHE A 40 3.98 1.76 15.95
CA PHE A 40 2.70 1.57 15.27
C PHE A 40 2.82 1.83 13.78
N GLY A 41 2.24 0.92 12.98
CA GLY A 41 2.16 1.04 11.53
C GLY A 41 0.72 1.05 11.01
N LEU A 42 0.53 1.66 9.83
CA LEU A 42 -0.79 1.79 9.21
C LEU A 42 -0.75 1.43 7.71
N TRP A 43 -1.77 0.73 7.25
CA TRP A 43 -1.97 0.46 5.81
C TRP A 43 -2.71 1.63 5.15
N VAL A 44 -2.21 2.06 3.99
CA VAL A 44 -2.83 3.07 3.11
C VAL A 44 -2.78 2.62 1.65
N GLU A 45 -3.77 3.02 0.86
CA GLU A 45 -3.83 2.82 -0.60
C GLU A 45 -4.25 4.14 -1.27
N PRO A 46 -3.38 5.18 -1.22
CA PRO A 46 -3.77 6.55 -1.53
C PRO A 46 -3.97 6.83 -3.02
N GLU A 47 -3.53 5.93 -3.90
CA GLU A 47 -3.67 6.05 -5.35
C GLU A 47 -5.02 5.55 -5.87
N SER A 48 -5.82 4.92 -5.01
CA SER A 48 -7.07 4.26 -5.41
C SER A 48 -8.29 4.81 -4.69
N VAL A 49 -9.46 4.70 -5.32
CA VAL A 49 -10.75 5.16 -4.79
C VAL A 49 -11.86 4.18 -5.16
N ASN A 50 -12.79 3.93 -4.23
CA ASN A 50 -13.99 3.17 -4.59
C ASN A 50 -15.03 4.08 -5.27
N PRO A 51 -15.83 3.55 -6.21
CA PRO A 51 -17.02 4.25 -6.69
C PRO A 51 -17.97 4.68 -5.56
N ASP A 52 -18.09 3.82 -4.54
CA ASP A 52 -18.84 4.12 -3.31
C ASP A 52 -17.90 4.68 -2.24
N SER A 53 -17.54 5.95 -2.41
CA SER A 53 -16.78 6.75 -1.44
C SER A 53 -17.22 8.20 -1.51
N ASP A 54 -17.03 8.95 -0.42
CA ASP A 54 -17.33 10.38 -0.40
C ASP A 54 -16.37 11.16 -1.31
N LEU A 55 -15.09 10.71 -1.34
CA LEU A 55 -14.10 11.30 -2.24
C LEU A 55 -14.53 11.22 -3.71
N TYR A 56 -14.95 10.05 -4.18
CA TYR A 56 -15.38 9.90 -5.58
C TYR A 56 -16.65 10.65 -5.88
N ARG A 57 -17.63 10.71 -4.97
CA ARG A 57 -18.84 11.51 -5.11
C ARG A 57 -18.56 13.00 -5.23
N ALA A 58 -17.57 13.49 -4.48
CA ALA A 58 -17.16 14.89 -4.51
C ALA A 58 -16.32 15.23 -5.76
N HIS A 59 -15.50 14.30 -6.23
CA HIS A 59 -14.51 14.52 -7.29
C HIS A 59 -14.48 13.37 -8.31
N PRO A 60 -15.56 13.16 -9.09
CA PRO A 60 -15.63 12.06 -10.07
C PRO A 60 -14.70 12.27 -11.28
N ASP A 61 -14.14 13.45 -11.41
CA ASP A 61 -13.15 13.81 -12.43
C ASP A 61 -11.70 13.54 -12.02
N TRP A 62 -11.44 13.13 -10.77
CA TRP A 62 -10.08 12.89 -10.26
C TRP A 62 -9.49 11.54 -10.65
N ILE A 63 -10.25 10.69 -11.29
CA ILE A 63 -9.78 9.37 -11.74
C ILE A 63 -9.21 9.42 -13.16
N HIS A 64 -8.35 8.43 -13.47
CA HIS A 64 -8.03 8.11 -14.85
C HIS A 64 -9.28 7.56 -15.55
N LYS A 65 -9.70 8.18 -16.63
CA LYS A 65 -10.83 7.72 -17.46
C LYS A 65 -10.63 8.13 -18.92
N LEU A 66 -11.26 7.39 -19.81
CA LEU A 66 -11.34 7.72 -21.21
C LEU A 66 -12.69 8.39 -21.52
N ASP A 67 -12.65 9.50 -22.24
CA ASP A 67 -13.88 10.21 -22.64
C ASP A 67 -14.79 9.29 -23.46
N GLY A 68 -16.09 9.35 -23.15
CA GLY A 68 -17.11 8.53 -23.81
C GLY A 68 -17.12 7.06 -23.42
N ARG A 69 -16.37 6.66 -22.40
CA ARG A 69 -16.39 5.30 -21.83
C ARG A 69 -16.67 5.31 -20.34
N GLU A 70 -17.43 4.33 -19.87
CA GLU A 70 -17.55 4.06 -18.46
C GLU A 70 -16.20 3.59 -17.89
N PRO A 71 -15.73 4.17 -16.77
CA PRO A 71 -14.48 3.75 -16.15
C PRO A 71 -14.55 2.28 -15.70
N LEU A 72 -13.47 1.55 -15.93
CA LEU A 72 -13.37 0.16 -15.51
C LEU A 72 -12.90 0.07 -14.05
N THR A 73 -13.53 -0.78 -13.27
CA THR A 73 -13.05 -1.14 -11.95
C THR A 73 -12.17 -2.39 -12.00
N GLN A 74 -11.14 -2.42 -11.16
CA GLN A 74 -10.41 -3.63 -10.80
C GLN A 74 -10.37 -3.70 -9.27
N ARG A 75 -10.73 -4.83 -8.66
CA ARG A 75 -10.91 -4.95 -7.21
C ARG A 75 -11.86 -3.89 -6.63
N ASN A 76 -12.93 -3.56 -7.37
CA ASN A 76 -13.90 -2.51 -7.03
C ASN A 76 -13.29 -1.10 -6.89
N GLN A 77 -12.16 -0.82 -7.54
CA GLN A 77 -11.42 0.43 -7.40
C GLN A 77 -11.26 1.12 -8.76
N TYR A 78 -11.24 2.46 -8.73
CA TYR A 78 -10.68 3.32 -9.75
C TYR A 78 -9.29 3.80 -9.33
N LEU A 79 -8.46 4.20 -10.28
CA LEU A 79 -7.17 4.81 -10.05
C LEU A 79 -7.32 6.34 -10.11
N LEU A 80 -6.88 7.02 -9.06
CA LEU A 80 -6.77 8.48 -9.02
C LEU A 80 -5.68 8.94 -9.99
N ASP A 81 -5.91 10.05 -10.68
CA ASP A 81 -4.93 10.66 -11.59
C ASP A 81 -3.98 11.59 -10.81
N PHE A 82 -2.91 11.04 -10.26
CA PHE A 82 -1.87 11.82 -9.58
C PHE A 82 -1.17 12.82 -10.52
N GLY A 83 -1.30 12.67 -11.84
CA GLY A 83 -0.84 13.69 -12.79
C GLY A 83 -1.58 15.03 -12.70
N LYS A 84 -2.69 15.08 -11.97
CA LYS A 84 -3.43 16.31 -11.67
C LYS A 84 -2.90 16.94 -10.38
N PRO A 85 -2.47 18.21 -10.39
CA PRO A 85 -1.88 18.86 -9.21
C PRO A 85 -2.78 18.88 -7.97
N GLU A 86 -4.07 18.97 -8.14
CA GLU A 86 -5.05 18.94 -7.05
C GLU A 86 -5.15 17.56 -6.40
N VAL A 87 -5.03 16.48 -7.18
CA VAL A 87 -5.06 15.09 -6.69
C VAL A 87 -3.74 14.76 -5.96
N GLU A 88 -2.60 15.15 -6.54
CA GLU A 88 -1.29 15.02 -5.89
C GLU A 88 -1.28 15.74 -4.53
N ARG A 89 -1.79 16.99 -4.50
CA ARG A 89 -1.88 17.77 -3.25
C ARG A 89 -2.79 17.10 -2.24
N PHE A 90 -3.99 16.67 -2.65
CA PHE A 90 -4.91 15.96 -1.76
C PHE A 90 -4.25 14.74 -1.10
N ALA A 91 -3.58 13.89 -1.89
CA ALA A 91 -2.92 12.69 -1.37
C ALA A 91 -1.81 13.05 -0.36
N LEU A 92 -0.98 14.05 -0.69
CA LEU A 92 0.09 14.50 0.20
C LEU A 92 -0.46 15.13 1.50
N ASP A 93 -1.47 15.99 1.40
CA ASP A 93 -2.05 16.65 2.58
C ASP A 93 -2.80 15.64 3.48
N MET A 94 -3.44 14.65 2.91
CA MET A 94 -4.06 13.55 3.65
C MET A 94 -3.00 12.75 4.45
N LEU A 95 -1.90 12.36 3.82
CA LEU A 95 -0.82 11.63 4.47
C LEU A 95 -0.13 12.47 5.55
N ARG A 96 0.13 13.76 5.28
CA ARG A 96 0.63 14.70 6.28
C ARG A 96 -0.32 14.81 7.48
N GLY A 97 -1.62 14.87 7.23
CA GLY A 97 -2.65 14.90 8.27
C GLY A 97 -2.55 13.67 9.19
N LEU A 98 -2.44 12.48 8.62
CA LEU A 98 -2.29 11.24 9.39
C LEU A 98 -1.00 11.23 10.21
N LEU A 99 0.14 11.56 9.60
CA LEU A 99 1.46 11.50 10.24
C LEU A 99 1.67 12.60 11.29
N ASN A 100 1.02 13.76 11.13
CA ASN A 100 1.04 14.83 12.16
C ASN A 100 0.08 14.55 13.31
N THR A 101 -1.01 13.82 13.07
CA THR A 101 -2.02 13.54 14.10
C THR A 101 -1.64 12.33 14.96
N TYR A 102 -1.09 11.30 14.33
CA TYR A 102 -0.84 10.01 14.97
C TYR A 102 0.65 9.66 14.98
N ALA A 103 1.10 9.04 16.05
CA ALA A 103 2.47 8.55 16.18
C ALA A 103 2.68 7.27 15.36
N ILE A 104 2.70 7.43 14.04
CA ILE A 104 2.90 6.37 13.05
C ILE A 104 4.39 6.33 12.66
N ARG A 105 5.00 5.14 12.68
CA ARG A 105 6.40 4.90 12.29
C ARG A 105 6.53 4.04 11.04
N TYR A 106 5.43 3.47 10.56
CA TYR A 106 5.45 2.59 9.42
C TYR A 106 4.18 2.76 8.59
N LEU A 107 4.33 2.91 7.27
CA LEU A 107 3.23 2.92 6.32
C LEU A 107 3.38 1.76 5.35
N LYS A 108 2.38 0.88 5.29
CA LYS A 108 2.24 -0.04 4.18
C LYS A 108 1.46 0.66 3.08
N TRP A 109 2.21 1.13 2.07
CA TRP A 109 1.64 1.80 0.89
C TRP A 109 1.28 0.78 -0.17
N ASP A 110 0.00 0.59 -0.38
CA ASP A 110 -0.53 -0.37 -1.33
C ASP A 110 -1.05 0.31 -2.60
N MET A 111 -1.10 -0.44 -3.72
CA MET A 111 -1.71 -0.05 -4.98
C MET A 111 -2.19 -1.30 -5.70
N ASN A 112 -3.49 -1.57 -5.64
CA ASN A 112 -4.08 -2.80 -6.16
C ASN A 112 -4.85 -2.61 -7.48
N ARG A 113 -4.81 -1.41 -8.04
CA ARG A 113 -5.49 -1.03 -9.28
C ARG A 113 -4.48 -0.71 -10.37
N ALA A 114 -4.38 -1.56 -11.38
CA ALA A 114 -3.52 -1.29 -12.53
C ALA A 114 -4.00 -0.06 -13.33
N MET A 115 -3.08 0.66 -13.96
CA MET A 115 -3.38 1.82 -14.80
C MET A 115 -3.82 1.35 -16.19
N THR A 116 -5.14 1.20 -16.40
CA THR A 116 -5.72 0.69 -17.64
C THR A 116 -6.49 1.75 -18.45
N ASP A 117 -7.12 2.72 -17.77
CA ASP A 117 -7.98 3.74 -18.41
C ASP A 117 -7.19 4.99 -18.80
N VAL A 118 -6.07 4.77 -19.50
CA VAL A 118 -5.18 5.83 -19.98
C VAL A 118 -4.92 5.64 -21.46
N CYS A 119 -5.10 6.70 -22.23
CA CYS A 119 -4.75 6.75 -23.65
C CYS A 119 -3.68 7.81 -23.88
N GLU A 120 -2.45 7.37 -24.12
CA GLU A 120 -1.29 8.28 -24.31
C GLU A 120 -1.45 9.19 -25.55
N SER A 121 -2.22 8.79 -26.57
CA SER A 121 -2.51 9.64 -27.72
C SER A 121 -3.46 10.81 -27.39
N LEU A 122 -4.32 10.64 -26.37
CA LEU A 122 -5.24 11.68 -25.89
C LEU A 122 -4.66 12.45 -24.72
N THR A 123 -3.89 11.78 -23.87
CA THR A 123 -3.25 12.36 -22.68
C THR A 123 -1.77 11.96 -22.65
N PRO A 124 -0.92 12.66 -23.42
CA PRO A 124 0.50 12.33 -23.50
C PRO A 124 1.19 12.34 -22.14
N PHE A 125 2.05 11.35 -21.90
CA PHE A 125 2.83 11.19 -20.66
C PHE A 125 1.97 11.03 -19.39
N ALA A 126 0.73 10.58 -19.51
CA ALA A 126 -0.15 10.44 -18.34
C ALA A 126 0.41 9.46 -17.31
N ARG A 127 0.96 8.33 -17.74
CA ARG A 127 1.61 7.35 -16.86
C ARG A 127 2.87 7.91 -16.19
N GLU A 128 3.69 8.59 -16.99
CA GLU A 128 4.91 9.24 -16.48
C GLU A 128 4.58 10.32 -15.43
N ARG A 129 3.60 11.20 -15.72
CA ARG A 129 3.16 12.23 -14.78
C ARG A 129 2.66 11.65 -13.47
N HIS A 130 1.88 10.56 -13.53
CA HIS A 130 1.41 9.86 -12.34
C HIS A 130 2.58 9.35 -11.49
N VAL A 131 3.54 8.65 -12.10
CA VAL A 131 4.71 8.12 -11.40
C VAL A 131 5.60 9.23 -10.84
N LEU A 132 5.81 10.32 -11.59
CA LEU A 132 6.58 11.46 -11.10
C LEU A 132 5.90 12.18 -9.93
N ALA A 133 4.57 12.25 -9.93
CA ALA A 133 3.80 12.79 -8.81
C ALA A 133 3.92 11.89 -7.58
N LEU A 134 3.78 10.56 -7.74
CA LEU A 134 4.03 9.59 -6.68
C LEU A 134 5.43 9.80 -6.06
N TYR A 135 6.46 9.94 -6.90
CA TYR A 135 7.83 10.15 -6.40
C TYR A 135 7.96 11.46 -5.63
N ARG A 136 7.32 12.56 -6.08
CA ARG A 136 7.33 13.83 -5.32
C ARG A 136 6.63 13.70 -3.97
N ILE A 137 5.53 12.96 -3.89
CA ILE A 137 4.86 12.69 -2.62
C ILE A 137 5.79 11.92 -1.68
N LEU A 138 6.40 10.83 -2.16
CA LEU A 138 7.30 10.01 -1.35
C LEU A 138 8.55 10.80 -0.91
N ASP A 139 9.18 11.58 -1.82
CA ASP A 139 10.32 12.44 -1.51
C ASP A 139 9.98 13.52 -0.46
N ALA A 140 8.73 14.06 -0.50
CA ALA A 140 8.25 15.02 0.49
C ALA A 140 8.05 14.36 1.86
N LEU A 141 7.45 13.17 1.88
CA LEU A 141 7.24 12.41 3.14
C LEU A 141 8.56 12.00 3.77
N GLU A 142 9.53 11.49 3.01
CA GLU A 142 10.86 11.15 3.52
C GLU A 142 11.56 12.35 4.16
N LYS A 143 11.44 13.52 3.53
CA LYS A 143 12.04 14.76 4.05
C LYS A 143 11.35 15.29 5.31
N GLU A 144 10.02 15.21 5.37
CA GLU A 144 9.22 15.78 6.46
C GLU A 144 9.08 14.83 7.65
N PHE A 145 9.09 13.52 7.38
CA PHE A 145 8.90 12.45 8.36
C PHE A 145 10.01 11.38 8.22
N PRO A 146 11.28 11.73 8.44
CA PRO A 146 12.42 10.84 8.19
C PRO A 146 12.46 9.58 9.05
N ASP A 147 11.66 9.54 10.12
CA ASP A 147 11.52 8.40 11.02
C ASP A 147 10.35 7.46 10.65
N VAL A 148 9.70 7.68 9.51
CA VAL A 148 8.59 6.85 9.03
C VAL A 148 9.07 5.97 7.89
N ASP A 149 9.11 4.66 8.12
CA ASP A 149 9.41 3.68 7.09
C ASP A 149 8.20 3.42 6.19
N ILE A 150 8.43 3.35 4.88
CA ILE A 150 7.40 3.01 3.91
C ILE A 150 7.70 1.64 3.29
N GLU A 151 6.74 0.71 3.37
CA GLU A 151 6.74 -0.53 2.60
C GLU A 151 5.90 -0.34 1.34
N ALA A 152 6.50 -0.57 0.17
CA ALA A 152 5.79 -0.55 -1.10
C ALA A 152 5.15 -1.90 -1.39
N CYS A 153 3.83 -1.89 -1.63
CA CYS A 153 3.05 -3.02 -2.12
C CYS A 153 2.28 -2.58 -3.38
N SER A 154 2.15 -3.47 -4.34
CA SER A 154 1.31 -3.24 -5.52
C SER A 154 0.78 -4.58 -6.03
N GLY A 155 -0.29 -5.08 -5.37
CA GLY A 155 -0.77 -6.43 -5.62
C GLY A 155 0.36 -7.46 -5.47
N GLY A 156 1.15 -7.36 -4.42
CA GLY A 156 2.46 -8.01 -4.28
C GLY A 156 3.59 -7.14 -4.83
N GLY A 157 4.50 -7.74 -5.60
CA GLY A 157 5.73 -7.12 -6.09
C GLY A 157 5.63 -6.41 -7.44
N ALA A 158 4.43 -6.06 -7.93
CA ALA A 158 4.27 -5.52 -9.29
C ALA A 158 4.96 -4.15 -9.53
N ARG A 159 5.39 -3.47 -8.46
CA ARG A 159 6.09 -2.17 -8.53
C ARG A 159 7.46 -2.20 -7.84
N VAL A 160 8.13 -3.34 -7.88
CA VAL A 160 9.53 -3.42 -7.41
C VAL A 160 10.45 -2.89 -8.50
N ASP A 161 10.91 -1.66 -8.32
CA ASP A 161 11.83 -0.98 -9.23
C ASP A 161 12.80 -0.06 -8.46
N LEU A 162 13.85 0.42 -9.14
CA LEU A 162 14.87 1.26 -8.51
C LEU A 162 14.36 2.65 -8.11
N GLY A 163 13.32 3.17 -8.78
CA GLY A 163 12.71 4.44 -8.43
C GLY A 163 11.97 4.36 -7.09
N MET A 164 11.24 3.27 -6.87
CA MET A 164 10.60 2.97 -5.58
C MET A 164 11.64 2.60 -4.52
N ALA A 165 12.66 1.77 -4.87
CA ALA A 165 13.72 1.37 -3.93
C ALA A 165 14.51 2.55 -3.35
N LYS A 166 14.61 3.66 -4.09
CA LYS A 166 15.23 4.89 -3.58
C LYS A 166 14.40 5.57 -2.48
N ARG A 167 13.09 5.32 -2.41
CA ARG A 167 12.11 6.10 -1.65
C ARG A 167 11.35 5.29 -0.61
N THR A 168 11.59 3.99 -0.54
CA THR A 168 10.90 3.07 0.38
C THR A 168 11.89 2.19 1.11
N ALA A 169 11.59 1.88 2.35
CA ALA A 169 12.46 1.04 3.17
C ALA A 169 12.36 -0.44 2.79
N GLN A 170 11.16 -0.87 2.37
CA GLN A 170 10.88 -2.28 2.10
C GLN A 170 9.90 -2.47 0.95
N PHE A 171 9.88 -3.70 0.43
CA PHE A 171 8.92 -4.17 -0.56
C PHE A 171 8.15 -5.40 -0.05
N TRP A 172 6.84 -5.39 -0.25
CA TRP A 172 6.02 -6.58 -0.22
C TRP A 172 6.14 -7.28 -1.57
N VAL A 173 7.03 -8.27 -1.66
CA VAL A 173 7.46 -8.84 -2.95
C VAL A 173 6.45 -9.82 -3.55
N SER A 174 5.55 -10.38 -2.74
CA SER A 174 4.49 -11.29 -3.23
C SER A 174 3.44 -11.53 -2.14
N ASP A 175 2.17 -11.61 -2.55
CA ASP A 175 1.07 -12.07 -1.68
C ASP A 175 1.15 -13.58 -1.38
N ASN A 176 1.99 -14.31 -2.12
CA ASN A 176 2.24 -15.72 -1.83
C ASN A 176 3.21 -15.86 -0.65
N THR A 177 2.68 -16.28 0.48
CA THR A 177 3.44 -16.51 1.73
C THR A 177 3.73 -17.99 1.99
N ASP A 178 3.42 -18.89 1.04
CA ASP A 178 3.80 -20.30 1.15
C ASP A 178 5.33 -20.43 1.28
N PRO A 179 5.85 -21.04 2.34
CA PRO A 179 7.28 -21.03 2.64
C PRO A 179 8.14 -21.81 1.62
N PHE A 180 7.56 -22.71 0.84
CA PHE A 180 8.28 -23.41 -0.23
C PHE A 180 8.38 -22.54 -1.49
N ASP A 181 7.28 -21.88 -1.86
CA ASP A 181 7.25 -20.96 -3.00
C ASP A 181 8.11 -19.74 -2.73
N ARG A 182 8.16 -19.27 -1.46
CA ARG A 182 8.98 -18.13 -1.03
C ARG A 182 10.47 -18.32 -1.31
N LEU A 183 11.00 -19.55 -1.31
CA LEU A 183 12.41 -19.78 -1.64
C LEU A 183 12.73 -19.28 -3.05
N PHE A 184 11.89 -19.59 -4.03
CA PHE A 184 12.08 -19.14 -5.42
C PHE A 184 11.81 -17.64 -5.59
N ILE A 185 10.78 -17.12 -4.92
CA ILE A 185 10.45 -15.69 -4.95
C ILE A 185 11.60 -14.86 -4.39
N GLN A 186 12.16 -15.28 -3.23
CA GLN A 186 13.26 -14.61 -2.55
C GLN A 186 14.55 -14.70 -3.34
N GLU A 187 14.87 -15.87 -3.92
CA GLU A 187 16.00 -16.04 -4.81
C GLU A 187 15.90 -15.07 -6.00
N GLY A 188 14.76 -15.05 -6.70
CA GLY A 188 14.54 -14.14 -7.83
C GLY A 188 14.67 -12.67 -7.46
N TYR A 189 14.12 -12.25 -6.32
CA TYR A 189 14.24 -10.89 -5.82
C TYR A 189 15.70 -10.50 -5.54
N THR A 190 16.44 -11.38 -4.86
CA THR A 190 17.82 -11.10 -4.41
C THR A 190 18.85 -11.09 -5.54
N LEU A 191 18.48 -11.49 -6.77
CA LEU A 191 19.32 -11.29 -7.95
C LEU A 191 19.52 -9.81 -8.30
N MET A 192 18.61 -8.93 -7.90
CA MET A 192 18.65 -7.50 -8.26
C MET A 192 18.56 -6.55 -7.05
N TYR A 193 17.94 -6.97 -5.96
CA TYR A 193 17.64 -6.11 -4.82
C TYR A 193 18.20 -6.66 -3.52
N ALA A 194 18.54 -5.76 -2.59
CA ALA A 194 19.10 -6.16 -1.30
C ALA A 194 18.08 -6.91 -0.45
N PRO A 195 18.47 -8.03 0.20
CA PRO A 195 17.56 -8.81 1.04
C PRO A 195 16.92 -8.01 2.17
N MET A 196 17.61 -7.01 2.71
CA MET A 196 17.08 -6.14 3.77
C MET A 196 15.83 -5.34 3.36
N MET A 197 15.63 -5.14 2.05
CA MET A 197 14.43 -4.45 1.53
C MET A 197 13.27 -5.42 1.25
N MET A 198 13.42 -6.70 1.48
CA MET A 198 12.43 -7.72 1.18
C MET A 198 11.63 -8.09 2.42
N SER A 199 10.34 -7.78 2.46
CA SER A 199 9.44 -8.28 3.50
C SER A 199 9.22 -9.79 3.35
N CYS A 200 9.48 -10.52 4.44
CA CYS A 200 9.35 -11.97 4.50
C CYS A 200 8.48 -12.38 5.68
N TRP A 201 7.21 -12.69 5.41
CA TRP A 201 6.25 -12.97 6.48
C TRP A 201 6.06 -14.46 6.72
N VAL A 202 5.99 -14.82 8.00
CA VAL A 202 5.46 -16.08 8.49
C VAL A 202 3.96 -15.92 8.68
N THR A 203 3.17 -16.75 7.98
CA THR A 203 1.71 -16.75 8.10
C THR A 203 1.20 -18.15 8.45
N ASP A 204 0.02 -18.21 9.05
CA ASP A 204 -0.60 -19.49 9.38
C ASP A 204 -1.13 -20.21 8.13
N THR A 205 -1.69 -19.46 7.21
CA THR A 205 -2.32 -20.02 6.00
C THR A 205 -1.57 -19.57 4.76
N PRO A 206 -1.06 -20.49 3.92
CA PRO A 206 -0.54 -20.14 2.60
C PRO A 206 -1.67 -19.56 1.73
N ALA A 207 -1.34 -18.61 0.85
CA ALA A 207 -2.30 -17.88 0.04
C ALA A 207 -3.21 -18.79 -0.82
N ASP A 208 -2.68 -19.92 -1.30
CA ASP A 208 -3.45 -20.88 -2.13
C ASP A 208 -4.13 -22.00 -1.34
N GLY A 209 -3.89 -22.11 -0.05
CA GLY A 209 -4.46 -23.14 0.82
C GLY A 209 -4.04 -24.59 0.51
N ARG A 210 -3.32 -24.84 -0.59
CA ARG A 210 -3.02 -26.20 -1.08
C ARG A 210 -1.98 -26.94 -0.27
N ARG A 211 -1.09 -26.20 0.40
CA ARG A 211 0.03 -26.73 1.18
C ARG A 211 -0.13 -26.54 2.69
N ARG A 212 -1.35 -26.23 3.13
CA ARG A 212 -1.66 -26.07 4.55
C ARG A 212 -1.22 -27.27 5.35
N GLY A 213 -0.41 -27.04 6.40
CA GLY A 213 0.12 -28.10 7.27
C GLY A 213 1.36 -28.85 6.74
N ARG A 214 1.88 -28.53 5.53
CA ARG A 214 3.09 -29.19 4.99
C ARG A 214 4.39 -28.70 5.60
N ALA A 215 4.44 -27.42 6.02
CA ALA A 215 5.60 -26.84 6.65
C ALA A 215 5.34 -26.66 8.14
N ASP A 216 6.29 -27.10 8.98
CA ASP A 216 6.29 -26.77 10.39
C ASP A 216 6.69 -25.29 10.61
N TRP A 217 6.47 -24.79 11.82
CA TRP A 217 6.79 -23.42 12.17
C TRP A 217 8.29 -23.10 12.01
N ARG A 218 9.17 -24.06 12.29
CA ARG A 218 10.63 -23.87 12.14
C ARG A 218 10.98 -23.59 10.68
N TYR A 219 10.42 -24.37 9.76
CA TYR A 219 10.65 -24.16 8.34
C TYR A 219 10.13 -22.81 7.87
N LYS A 220 8.91 -22.41 8.30
CA LYS A 220 8.33 -21.10 7.97
C LYS A 220 9.22 -19.95 8.45
N PHE A 221 9.70 -20.01 9.70
CA PHE A 221 10.63 -19.01 10.23
C PHE A 221 11.96 -18.98 9.50
N HIS A 222 12.56 -20.14 9.19
CA HIS A 222 13.80 -20.19 8.43
C HIS A 222 13.64 -19.57 7.03
N ALA A 223 12.53 -19.84 6.33
CA ALA A 223 12.26 -19.21 5.04
C ALA A 223 12.12 -17.68 5.17
N ALA A 224 11.49 -17.18 6.23
CA ALA A 224 11.32 -15.74 6.45
C ALA A 224 12.63 -15.01 6.83
N MET A 225 13.63 -15.72 7.35
CA MET A 225 14.94 -15.12 7.68
C MET A 225 15.77 -14.69 6.47
N GLY A 226 15.31 -15.00 5.25
CA GLY A 226 15.95 -14.55 4.01
C GLY A 226 15.84 -13.04 3.72
N GLY A 227 15.00 -12.31 4.47
CA GLY A 227 14.80 -10.86 4.36
C GLY A 227 14.41 -10.25 5.70
N THR A 228 13.62 -9.20 5.69
CA THR A 228 13.06 -8.59 6.91
C THR A 228 11.86 -9.42 7.38
N PRO A 229 11.97 -10.14 8.51
CA PRO A 229 10.94 -11.06 8.94
C PRO A 229 9.73 -10.32 9.50
N GLY A 230 8.54 -10.86 9.24
CA GLY A 230 7.28 -10.43 9.83
C GLY A 230 6.42 -11.64 10.22
N VAL A 231 5.42 -11.42 11.04
CA VAL A 231 4.41 -12.42 11.41
C VAL A 231 3.04 -11.84 11.12
N GLY A 232 2.24 -12.59 10.38
CA GLY A 232 0.88 -12.22 10.02
C GLY A 232 -0.10 -13.35 10.25
N ALA A 233 -1.36 -13.00 10.54
CA ALA A 233 -2.47 -13.94 10.71
C ALA A 233 -3.44 -13.86 9.54
#